data_f1aeba0dcae92111d876c888a281a7b3
#
_entry.id   f1aeba0dcae92111d876c888a281a7b3
#
_cell.length_a   1.000
_cell.length_b   1.000
_cell.length_c   1.000
_cell.angle_alpha   90.00
_cell.angle_beta   90.00
_cell.angle_gamma   90.00
#
_symmetry.space_group_name_H-M   'P 1'
#
loop_
_entity.id
_entity.type
_entity.pdbx_description
1 polymer ?
#
loop_
_entity_poly.entity_id
_entity_poly.type
_entity_poly.pdbx_seq_one_letter_code
_entity_poly.pdbx_strand_id
1 'polypeptide(L)'
;GSGSLLLRIGNEANVRHYYGQELNSTTYNLARMNMLLHEVSFQNFDIELGDTLEHPHFEDMRFEAVVANPPYSANWSADAKFLDDERFSSYGKLAPKSKADFAFVQHMIYHLDDNGTMAVVLPHGVLFRGAAEGVIRQYLIEEKNYLDAVIGLPANVFYGTSIPTCILVFKKCRQDDNTVLFIDASNEFEKAKNQNNLTDGNVDKIVATYKNREVIDKYSYVATLDEIKENDYNLNIPRYVDTFEEEEQISLDEVATAIQQTQKEIIQAEKELFALFGELHGTTEEAERELQNALAKLMNVGDGNE
;
A
#
# COMPACT_ATOMS: atom_id res chain seq x y z
N GLY A 1 15.66 9.53 0.02
CA GLY A 1 15.08 9.30 -1.31
C GLY A 1 15.49 10.36 -2.32
N SER A 2 14.94 10.28 -3.53
CA SER A 2 15.28 11.17 -4.66
C SER A 2 14.76 12.62 -4.55
N GLY A 3 14.09 12.99 -3.45
CA GLY A 3 13.45 14.30 -3.29
C GLY A 3 12.10 14.47 -4.02
N SER A 4 11.65 13.47 -4.78
CA SER A 4 10.42 13.57 -5.58
C SER A 4 9.18 13.87 -4.74
N LEU A 5 9.11 13.36 -3.51
CA LEU A 5 7.99 13.62 -2.60
C LEU A 5 7.96 15.10 -2.16
N LEU A 6 9.11 15.68 -1.86
CA LEU A 6 9.24 17.11 -1.53
C LEU A 6 8.85 17.99 -2.71
N LEU A 7 9.33 17.66 -3.92
CA LEU A 7 8.98 18.39 -5.14
C LEU A 7 7.49 18.33 -5.43
N ARG A 8 6.85 17.17 -5.21
CA ARG A 8 5.39 17.04 -5.41
C ARG A 8 4.61 17.97 -4.48
N ILE A 9 5.01 18.11 -3.22
CA ILE A 9 4.38 19.07 -2.30
C ILE A 9 4.54 20.49 -2.82
N GLY A 10 5.70 20.85 -3.36
CA GLY A 10 5.94 22.17 -3.94
C GLY A 10 5.05 22.52 -5.13
N ASN A 11 4.52 21.50 -5.83
CA ASN A 11 3.55 21.71 -6.90
C ASN A 11 2.14 22.03 -6.37
N GLU A 12 1.81 21.56 -5.16
CA GLU A 12 0.48 21.70 -4.56
C GLU A 12 0.40 22.85 -3.54
N ALA A 13 1.55 23.30 -3.02
CA ALA A 13 1.63 24.30 -1.98
C ALA A 13 2.79 25.28 -2.20
N ASN A 14 2.67 26.50 -1.69
CA ASN A 14 3.75 27.47 -1.71
C ASN A 14 4.77 27.15 -0.60
N VAL A 15 5.76 26.33 -0.92
CA VAL A 15 6.83 25.92 0.01
C VAL A 15 7.96 26.94 -0.04
N ARG A 16 8.31 27.49 1.13
CA ARG A 16 9.42 28.46 1.26
C ARG A 16 10.78 27.78 1.26
N HIS A 17 10.88 26.65 1.99
CA HIS A 17 12.13 25.94 2.17
C HIS A 17 11.88 24.44 2.37
N TYR A 18 12.75 23.62 1.78
CA TYR A 18 12.69 22.17 1.86
C TYR A 18 13.85 21.64 2.71
N TYR A 19 13.53 20.70 3.59
CA TYR A 19 14.51 20.02 4.43
C TYR A 19 14.42 18.52 4.21
N GLY A 20 15.55 17.86 4.18
CA GLY A 20 15.59 16.42 3.99
C GLY A 20 16.87 15.79 4.49
N GLN A 21 16.82 14.52 4.83
CA GLN A 21 18.00 13.75 5.21
C GLN A 21 17.97 12.40 4.49
N GLU A 22 19.09 11.99 3.93
CA GLU A 22 19.24 10.77 3.14
C GLU A 22 20.52 10.03 3.54
N LEU A 23 20.40 8.74 3.81
CA LEU A 23 21.51 7.89 4.24
C LEU A 23 22.46 7.56 3.09
N ASN A 24 21.91 7.28 1.90
CA ASN A 24 22.68 6.85 0.75
C ASN A 24 23.26 8.04 -0.02
N SER A 25 24.59 8.10 -0.17
CA SER A 25 25.30 9.22 -0.81
C SER A 25 24.91 9.42 -2.28
N THR A 26 24.66 8.35 -3.03
CA THR A 26 24.22 8.44 -4.43
C THR A 26 22.82 9.04 -4.52
N THR A 27 21.90 8.57 -3.67
CA THR A 27 20.53 9.07 -3.60
C THR A 27 20.47 10.50 -3.08
N TYR A 28 21.34 10.85 -2.11
CA TYR A 28 21.52 12.23 -1.64
C TYR A 28 21.91 13.18 -2.78
N ASN A 29 22.92 12.81 -3.59
CA ASN A 29 23.34 13.62 -4.74
C ASN A 29 22.23 13.71 -5.80
N LEU A 30 21.51 12.60 -6.02
CA LEU A 30 20.33 12.57 -6.91
C LEU A 30 19.24 13.53 -6.43
N ALA A 31 18.93 13.54 -5.15
CA ALA A 31 17.94 14.43 -4.57
C ALA A 31 18.29 15.90 -4.79
N ARG A 32 19.52 16.29 -4.49
CA ARG A 32 20.00 17.67 -4.69
C ARG A 32 19.97 18.08 -6.17
N MET A 33 20.41 17.20 -7.06
CA MET A 33 20.32 17.45 -8.49
C MET A 33 18.88 17.59 -8.96
N ASN A 34 17.99 16.74 -8.45
CA ASN A 34 16.57 16.77 -8.79
C ASN A 34 15.90 18.08 -8.36
N MET A 35 16.21 18.59 -7.15
CA MET A 35 15.75 19.92 -6.71
C MET A 35 16.17 21.02 -7.70
N LEU A 36 17.44 21.04 -8.11
CA LEU A 36 17.94 22.05 -9.05
C LEU A 36 17.30 21.92 -10.44
N LEU A 37 17.12 20.71 -10.96
CA LEU A 37 16.48 20.47 -12.26
C LEU A 37 15.00 20.86 -12.28
N HIS A 38 14.35 20.87 -11.12
CA HIS A 38 12.98 21.35 -10.94
C HIS A 38 12.93 22.81 -10.46
N GLU A 39 13.97 23.58 -10.73
CA GLU A 39 14.02 25.03 -10.52
C GLU A 39 13.92 25.47 -9.05
N VAL A 40 14.12 24.56 -8.08
CA VAL A 40 14.23 24.94 -6.67
C VAL A 40 15.61 25.58 -6.47
N SER A 41 15.62 26.85 -6.07
CA SER A 41 16.86 27.56 -5.78
C SER A 41 17.68 26.82 -4.71
N PHE A 42 19.00 26.79 -4.89
CA PHE A 42 19.92 26.20 -3.91
C PHE A 42 19.77 26.79 -2.49
N GLN A 43 19.31 28.02 -2.39
CA GLN A 43 19.06 28.69 -1.11
C GLN A 43 17.73 28.27 -0.46
N ASN A 44 16.89 27.50 -1.14
CA ASN A 44 15.54 27.13 -0.69
C ASN A 44 15.46 25.64 -0.33
N PHE A 45 16.57 24.93 -0.23
CA PHE A 45 16.57 23.56 0.29
C PHE A 45 17.88 23.24 1.03
N ASP A 46 17.73 22.47 2.10
CA ASP A 46 18.81 21.82 2.85
C ASP A 46 18.54 20.31 2.88
N ILE A 47 19.35 19.57 2.12
CA ILE A 47 19.32 18.11 2.14
C ILE A 47 20.67 17.65 2.69
N GLU A 48 20.64 16.90 3.79
CA GLU A 48 21.82 16.45 4.51
C GLU A 48 22.07 14.94 4.31
N LEU A 49 23.36 14.58 4.30
CA LEU A 49 23.78 13.18 4.21
C LEU A 49 23.96 12.60 5.60
N GLY A 50 23.17 11.61 5.98
CA GLY A 50 23.31 10.95 7.26
C GLY A 50 22.15 10.03 7.61
N ASP A 51 22.32 9.24 8.67
CA ASP A 51 21.29 8.38 9.21
C ASP A 51 20.30 9.22 10.05
N THR A 52 19.07 9.28 9.61
CA THR A 52 17.99 10.06 10.22
C THR A 52 17.71 9.66 11.68
N LEU A 53 17.83 8.38 12.02
CA LEU A 53 17.54 7.88 13.35
C LEU A 53 18.74 8.01 14.30
N GLU A 54 19.95 7.68 13.79
CA GLU A 54 21.16 7.66 14.61
C GLU A 54 21.81 9.05 14.75
N HIS A 55 21.74 9.88 13.71
CA HIS A 55 22.40 11.18 13.61
C HIS A 55 21.50 12.21 12.90
N PRO A 56 20.44 12.68 13.56
CA PRO A 56 19.55 13.70 13.00
C PRO A 56 20.27 15.04 12.84
N HIS A 57 20.02 15.74 11.73
CA HIS A 57 20.65 17.01 11.41
C HIS A 57 19.83 18.24 11.81
N PHE A 58 18.52 18.12 11.93
CA PHE A 58 17.62 19.27 12.13
C PHE A 58 16.93 19.24 13.51
N GLU A 59 17.65 18.86 14.56
CA GLU A 59 17.09 18.56 15.89
C GLU A 59 16.23 19.71 16.48
N ASP A 60 16.66 20.95 16.31
CA ASP A 60 15.97 22.14 16.85
C ASP A 60 14.85 22.66 15.95
N MET A 61 14.61 22.02 14.80
CA MET A 61 13.65 22.51 13.82
C MET A 61 12.29 21.81 13.94
N ARG A 62 11.24 22.57 13.66
CA ARG A 62 9.86 22.09 13.52
C ARG A 62 9.31 22.51 12.17
N PHE A 63 8.47 21.66 11.59
CA PHE A 63 7.97 21.83 10.24
C PHE A 63 6.46 21.79 10.17
N GLU A 64 5.87 22.65 9.37
CA GLU A 64 4.42 22.68 9.11
C GLU A 64 3.93 21.46 8.32
N ALA A 65 4.80 20.89 7.47
CA ALA A 65 4.52 19.67 6.72
C ALA A 65 5.69 18.68 6.83
N VAL A 66 5.39 17.44 7.26
CA VAL A 66 6.36 16.37 7.35
C VAL A 66 5.88 15.17 6.55
N VAL A 67 6.65 14.74 5.55
CA VAL A 67 6.26 13.63 4.69
C VAL A 67 7.41 12.65 4.49
N ALA A 68 7.10 11.36 4.48
CA ALA A 68 8.07 10.33 4.15
C ALA A 68 7.42 9.07 3.58
N ASN A 69 8.20 8.37 2.78
CA ASN A 69 8.03 6.97 2.47
C ASN A 69 9.33 6.28 2.92
N PRO A 70 9.47 5.95 4.23
CA PRO A 70 10.70 5.37 4.77
C PRO A 70 10.89 3.92 4.30
N PRO A 71 12.11 3.35 4.42
CA PRO A 71 12.33 1.95 4.08
C PRO A 71 11.51 1.03 5.01
N TYR A 72 10.67 0.17 4.43
CA TYR A 72 9.76 -0.69 5.20
C TYR A 72 10.51 -1.73 6.01
N SER A 73 10.16 -1.84 7.30
CA SER A 73 10.75 -2.80 8.23
C SER A 73 12.28 -2.81 8.21
N ALA A 74 12.90 -1.65 8.08
CA ALA A 74 14.35 -1.52 8.14
C ALA A 74 14.90 -1.86 9.53
N ASN A 75 16.12 -2.34 9.55
CA ASN A 75 16.87 -2.49 10.81
C ASN A 75 17.40 -1.13 11.27
N TRP A 76 17.43 -0.93 12.58
CA TRP A 76 18.09 0.21 13.24
C TRP A 76 18.75 -0.26 14.53
N SER A 77 19.53 0.57 15.21
CA SER A 77 20.27 0.13 16.39
C SER A 77 19.37 -0.23 17.56
N ALA A 78 18.28 0.52 17.76
CA ALA A 78 17.44 0.47 18.95
C ALA A 78 18.27 0.47 20.25
N ASP A 79 19.34 1.28 20.26
CA ASP A 79 20.26 1.37 21.39
C ASP A 79 19.54 1.96 22.60
N ALA A 80 19.88 1.50 23.79
CA ALA A 80 19.27 1.96 25.04
C ALA A 80 19.43 3.47 25.27
N LYS A 81 20.47 4.12 24.70
CA LYS A 81 20.63 5.58 24.73
C LYS A 81 19.42 6.35 24.21
N PHE A 82 18.67 5.76 23.27
CA PHE A 82 17.46 6.39 22.71
C PHE A 82 16.28 6.43 23.68
N LEU A 83 16.33 5.74 24.81
CA LEU A 83 15.33 5.90 25.86
C LEU A 83 15.38 7.28 26.55
N ASP A 84 16.54 7.95 26.47
CA ASP A 84 16.75 9.29 26.98
C ASP A 84 16.65 10.37 25.86
N ASP A 85 16.48 9.97 24.60
CA ASP A 85 16.32 10.86 23.46
C ASP A 85 14.89 11.43 23.43
N GLU A 86 14.74 12.73 23.32
CA GLU A 86 13.43 13.42 23.35
C GLU A 86 12.45 12.92 22.27
N ARG A 87 12.97 12.39 21.16
CA ARG A 87 12.14 11.81 20.08
C ARG A 87 11.40 10.55 20.54
N PHE A 88 11.95 9.79 21.50
CA PHE A 88 11.49 8.46 21.85
C PHE A 88 11.14 8.29 23.34
N SER A 89 11.70 9.09 24.24
CA SER A 89 11.64 8.90 25.68
C SER A 89 10.21 8.88 26.24
N SER A 90 9.31 9.72 25.72
CA SER A 90 7.93 9.84 26.20
C SER A 90 7.06 8.60 25.95
N TYR A 91 7.46 7.72 25.02
CA TYR A 91 6.68 6.53 24.64
C TYR A 91 6.94 5.31 25.54
N GLY A 92 7.98 5.34 26.38
CA GLY A 92 8.33 4.26 27.29
C GLY A 92 8.85 2.97 26.62
N LYS A 93 8.85 2.90 25.31
CA LYS A 93 9.34 1.77 24.50
C LYS A 93 9.97 2.28 23.22
N LEU A 94 11.06 1.63 22.80
CA LEU A 94 11.66 1.81 21.49
C LEU A 94 11.00 0.87 20.48
N ALA A 95 10.89 1.30 19.22
CA ALA A 95 10.52 0.44 18.11
C ALA A 95 11.46 -0.77 18.01
N PRO A 96 11.00 -1.95 17.54
CA PRO A 96 11.84 -3.13 17.46
C PRO A 96 13.09 -2.91 16.59
N LYS A 97 14.24 -3.46 16.98
CA LYS A 97 15.49 -3.35 16.22
C LYS A 97 15.37 -3.77 14.75
N SER A 98 14.52 -4.75 14.47
CA SER A 98 14.28 -5.27 13.12
C SER A 98 13.15 -4.55 12.35
N LYS A 99 12.55 -3.49 12.92
CA LYS A 99 11.40 -2.77 12.36
C LYS A 99 11.42 -1.32 12.83
N ALA A 100 12.13 -0.47 12.10
CA ALA A 100 12.25 0.96 12.40
C ALA A 100 11.00 1.78 12.04
N ASP A 101 9.92 1.14 11.55
CA ASP A 101 8.72 1.82 11.05
C ASP A 101 8.24 2.90 12.04
N PHE A 102 8.01 2.53 13.30
CA PHE A 102 7.60 3.49 14.33
C PHE A 102 8.71 4.41 14.83
N ALA A 103 9.99 4.03 14.70
CA ALA A 103 11.07 4.98 15.02
C ALA A 103 11.06 6.17 14.04
N PHE A 104 10.79 5.93 12.76
CA PHE A 104 10.57 7.01 11.80
C PHE A 104 9.34 7.83 12.13
N VAL A 105 8.23 7.22 12.50
CA VAL A 105 7.01 7.93 12.92
C VAL A 105 7.29 8.84 14.10
N GLN A 106 7.96 8.35 15.15
CA GLN A 106 8.32 9.11 16.34
C GLN A 106 9.25 10.29 16.00
N HIS A 107 10.26 10.06 15.17
CA HIS A 107 11.16 11.10 14.66
C HIS A 107 10.39 12.18 13.89
N MET A 108 9.50 11.78 12.97
CA MET A 108 8.68 12.72 12.20
C MET A 108 7.74 13.54 13.08
N ILE A 109 7.11 12.93 14.08
CA ILE A 109 6.23 13.64 15.05
C ILE A 109 7.02 14.61 15.91
N TYR A 110 8.25 14.27 16.29
CA TYR A 110 9.13 15.19 17.01
C TYR A 110 9.37 16.47 16.22
N HIS A 111 9.61 16.34 14.91
CA HIS A 111 9.83 17.46 14.01
C HIS A 111 8.54 18.16 13.52
N LEU A 112 7.38 17.63 13.85
CA LEU A 112 6.10 18.25 13.46
C LEU A 112 5.84 19.48 14.32
N ASP A 113 5.51 20.61 13.69
CA ASP A 113 5.03 21.81 14.39
C ASP A 113 3.65 21.58 15.01
N ASP A 114 3.28 22.40 15.99
CA ASP A 114 2.01 22.26 16.71
C ASP A 114 0.79 22.38 15.77
N ASN A 115 0.89 23.20 14.73
CA ASN A 115 -0.13 23.32 13.68
C ASN A 115 0.17 22.50 12.42
N GLY A 116 1.20 21.67 12.46
CA GLY A 116 1.68 20.92 11.32
C GLY A 116 0.83 19.69 10.98
N THR A 117 0.98 19.23 9.74
CA THR A 117 0.40 17.97 9.26
C THR A 117 1.51 17.04 8.79
N MET A 118 1.45 15.80 9.22
CA MET A 118 2.38 14.74 8.82
C MET A 118 1.63 13.66 8.05
N ALA A 119 2.24 13.17 6.96
CA ALA A 119 1.76 12.00 6.24
C ALA A 119 2.92 11.04 5.96
N VAL A 120 2.75 9.78 6.30
CA VAL A 120 3.77 8.74 6.15
C VAL A 120 3.20 7.49 5.52
N VAL A 121 3.92 6.95 4.52
CA VAL A 121 3.56 5.68 3.87
C VAL A 121 4.26 4.53 4.59
N LEU A 122 3.50 3.54 5.02
CA LEU A 122 4.00 2.40 5.81
C LEU A 122 3.33 1.08 5.36
N PRO A 123 3.95 -0.07 5.65
CA PRO A 123 3.31 -1.36 5.41
C PRO A 123 2.16 -1.58 6.39
N HIS A 124 1.11 -2.29 5.98
CA HIS A 124 -0.08 -2.56 6.80
C HIS A 124 0.23 -3.16 8.18
N GLY A 125 1.35 -3.86 8.34
CA GLY A 125 1.76 -4.42 9.62
C GLY A 125 1.80 -3.43 10.78
N VAL A 126 2.08 -2.14 10.53
CA VAL A 126 2.10 -1.09 11.58
C VAL A 126 0.71 -0.89 12.21
N LEU A 127 -0.36 -1.24 11.52
CA LEU A 127 -1.73 -1.07 11.98
C LEU A 127 -2.10 -2.02 13.12
N PHE A 128 -1.50 -3.22 13.18
CA PHE A 128 -1.94 -4.27 14.09
C PHE A 128 -0.84 -5.01 14.84
N ARG A 129 0.45 -4.84 14.48
CA ARG A 129 1.53 -5.49 15.26
C ARG A 129 1.49 -5.01 16.72
N GLY A 130 1.63 -5.97 17.65
CA GLY A 130 1.61 -5.76 19.09
C GLY A 130 2.97 -5.38 19.68
N ALA A 131 3.20 -5.74 20.94
CA ALA A 131 4.41 -5.47 21.71
C ALA A 131 4.81 -3.97 21.68
N ALA A 132 6.06 -3.62 21.39
CA ALA A 132 6.54 -2.25 21.42
C ALA A 132 5.79 -1.33 20.42
N GLU A 133 5.47 -1.82 19.22
CA GLU A 133 4.72 -1.04 18.23
C GLU A 133 3.28 -0.76 18.70
N GLY A 134 2.65 -1.72 19.40
CA GLY A 134 1.33 -1.52 20.00
C GLY A 134 1.34 -0.43 21.09
N VAL A 135 2.36 -0.41 21.95
CA VAL A 135 2.52 0.62 23.00
C VAL A 135 2.70 2.01 22.40
N ILE A 136 3.58 2.13 21.39
CA ILE A 136 3.81 3.41 20.71
C ILE A 136 2.53 3.90 20.02
N ARG A 137 1.82 2.99 19.33
CA ARG A 137 0.57 3.31 18.65
C ARG A 137 -0.52 3.76 19.62
N GLN A 138 -0.70 3.03 20.74
CA GLN A 138 -1.64 3.42 21.80
C GLN A 138 -1.32 4.80 22.34
N TYR A 139 -0.07 5.09 22.66
CA TYR A 139 0.35 6.39 23.18
C TYR A 139 0.03 7.54 22.21
N LEU A 140 0.27 7.34 20.90
CA LEU A 140 -0.04 8.34 19.89
C LEU A 140 -1.55 8.61 19.73
N ILE A 141 -2.38 7.62 19.99
CA ILE A 141 -3.84 7.69 19.84
C ILE A 141 -4.47 8.18 21.16
N GLU A 142 -4.23 7.50 22.27
CA GLU A 142 -4.92 7.73 23.55
C GLU A 142 -4.37 8.96 24.28
N GLU A 143 -3.04 9.04 24.43
CA GLU A 143 -2.42 10.10 25.23
C GLU A 143 -2.21 11.40 24.43
N LYS A 144 -1.89 11.29 23.16
CA LYS A 144 -1.58 12.44 22.31
C LYS A 144 -2.71 12.85 21.39
N ASN A 145 -3.62 11.95 21.05
CA ASN A 145 -4.67 12.20 20.07
C ASN A 145 -4.15 12.77 18.75
N TYR A 146 -3.01 12.26 18.25
CA TYR A 146 -2.38 12.80 17.04
C TYR A 146 -2.81 12.11 15.75
N LEU A 147 -3.29 10.86 15.80
CA LEU A 147 -3.71 10.13 14.59
C LEU A 147 -5.01 10.73 14.04
N ASP A 148 -4.97 11.24 12.81
CA ASP A 148 -6.09 11.88 12.13
C ASP A 148 -6.79 10.96 11.15
N ALA A 149 -6.00 10.20 10.35
CA ALA A 149 -6.55 9.26 9.39
C ALA A 149 -5.64 8.07 9.11
N VAL A 150 -6.27 6.97 8.69
CA VAL A 150 -5.65 5.74 8.16
C VAL A 150 -6.21 5.50 6.76
N ILE A 151 -5.37 5.52 5.73
CA ILE A 151 -5.76 5.36 4.34
C ILE A 151 -5.07 4.14 3.78
N GLY A 152 -5.83 3.09 3.47
CA GLY A 152 -5.33 1.88 2.80
C GLY A 152 -5.12 2.14 1.32
N LEU A 153 -3.96 1.75 0.80
CA LEU A 153 -3.62 1.86 -0.61
C LEU A 153 -3.70 0.49 -1.31
N PRO A 154 -3.90 0.46 -2.62
CA PRO A 154 -3.86 -0.79 -3.37
C PRO A 154 -2.51 -1.50 -3.21
N ALA A 155 -2.53 -2.82 -3.26
CA ALA A 155 -1.29 -3.60 -3.36
C ALA A 155 -0.57 -3.28 -4.67
N ASN A 156 0.74 -3.53 -4.71
CA ASN A 156 1.55 -3.40 -5.93
C ASN A 156 1.54 -2.01 -6.59
N VAL A 157 1.42 -0.91 -5.80
CA VAL A 157 1.53 0.48 -6.29
C VAL A 157 2.96 1.00 -6.26
N PHE A 158 3.86 0.41 -5.49
CA PHE A 158 5.25 0.83 -5.38
C PHE A 158 6.19 -0.13 -6.09
N TYR A 159 7.24 0.41 -6.72
CA TYR A 159 8.28 -0.38 -7.34
C TYR A 159 9.00 -1.28 -6.31
N GLY A 160 9.25 -2.52 -6.70
CA GLY A 160 10.03 -3.45 -5.89
C GLY A 160 9.28 -4.13 -4.73
N THR A 161 7.99 -3.85 -4.56
CA THR A 161 7.17 -4.53 -3.55
C THR A 161 5.72 -4.69 -4.02
N SER A 162 5.14 -5.86 -3.73
CA SER A 162 3.72 -6.15 -3.97
C SER A 162 2.86 -6.04 -2.71
N ILE A 163 3.48 -5.73 -1.55
CA ILE A 163 2.74 -5.66 -0.28
C ILE A 163 1.78 -4.47 -0.27
N PRO A 164 0.58 -4.61 0.34
CA PRO A 164 -0.31 -3.49 0.56
C PRO A 164 0.31 -2.52 1.58
N THR A 165 0.09 -1.24 1.35
CA THR A 165 0.59 -0.15 2.19
C THR A 165 -0.54 0.74 2.64
N CYS A 166 -0.28 1.56 3.66
CA CYS A 166 -1.21 2.57 4.13
C CYS A 166 -0.51 3.92 4.30
N ILE A 167 -1.28 4.98 4.26
CA ILE A 167 -0.85 6.31 4.69
C ILE A 167 -1.43 6.54 6.08
N LEU A 168 -0.57 6.89 7.04
CA LEU A 168 -0.97 7.42 8.32
C LEU A 168 -0.84 8.94 8.29
N VAL A 169 -1.91 9.63 8.64
CA VAL A 169 -1.94 11.10 8.77
C VAL A 169 -1.99 11.47 10.25
N PHE A 170 -1.06 12.33 10.65
CA PHE A 170 -0.98 12.84 12.03
C PHE A 170 -1.05 14.36 12.06
N LYS A 171 -1.71 14.89 13.08
CA LYS A 171 -1.79 16.32 13.40
C LYS A 171 -1.69 16.51 14.91
N LYS A 172 -1.00 17.55 15.37
CA LYS A 172 -0.96 17.89 16.79
C LYS A 172 -2.15 18.76 17.20
N CYS A 173 -2.70 19.55 16.30
CA CYS A 173 -3.78 20.51 16.52
C CYS A 173 -5.19 19.93 16.34
N ARG A 174 -5.45 18.72 16.84
CA ARG A 174 -6.78 18.07 16.69
C ARG A 174 -7.80 18.52 17.73
N GLN A 175 -7.33 19.17 18.82
CA GLN A 175 -8.16 19.69 19.90
C GLN A 175 -9.21 18.67 20.41
N ASP A 176 -10.49 18.97 20.21
CA ASP A 176 -11.62 18.16 20.69
C ASP A 176 -12.09 17.10 19.70
N ASP A 177 -11.42 16.94 18.56
CA ASP A 177 -11.73 15.88 17.60
C ASP A 177 -11.19 14.53 18.09
N ASN A 178 -12.08 13.72 18.64
CA ASN A 178 -11.80 12.39 19.18
C ASN A 178 -12.18 11.28 18.18
N THR A 179 -11.98 11.52 16.89
CA THR A 179 -12.30 10.56 15.84
C THR A 179 -11.12 10.31 14.90
N VAL A 180 -11.03 9.14 14.31
CA VAL A 180 -10.06 8.79 13.27
C VAL A 180 -10.80 8.38 12.02
N LEU A 181 -10.43 8.95 10.88
CA LEU A 181 -11.00 8.58 9.60
C LEU A 181 -10.24 7.37 9.03
N PHE A 182 -10.99 6.34 8.66
CA PHE A 182 -10.48 5.19 7.91
C PHE A 182 -10.98 5.28 6.46
N ILE A 183 -10.08 5.10 5.50
CA ILE A 183 -10.39 5.01 4.07
C ILE A 183 -9.79 3.73 3.52
N ASP A 184 -10.61 2.88 2.91
CA ASP A 184 -10.15 1.73 2.15
C ASP A 184 -10.11 2.06 0.66
N ALA A 185 -8.95 2.47 0.18
CA ALA A 185 -8.71 2.70 -1.24
C ALA A 185 -8.02 1.50 -1.92
N SER A 186 -8.07 0.30 -1.32
CA SER A 186 -7.39 -0.90 -1.84
C SER A 186 -7.84 -1.30 -3.25
N ASN A 187 -9.05 -0.92 -3.64
CA ASN A 187 -9.63 -1.19 -4.96
C ASN A 187 -9.60 0.03 -5.90
N GLU A 188 -9.04 1.16 -5.47
CA GLU A 188 -8.95 2.38 -6.26
C GLU A 188 -7.68 2.39 -7.12
N PHE A 189 -7.67 1.68 -8.24
CA PHE A 189 -6.52 1.65 -9.15
C PHE A 189 -6.90 1.24 -10.57
N GLU A 190 -6.04 1.59 -11.51
CA GLU A 190 -6.03 1.01 -12.85
C GLU A 190 -4.90 -0.03 -12.94
N LYS A 191 -5.23 -1.22 -13.46
CA LYS A 191 -4.27 -2.30 -13.61
C LYS A 191 -3.33 -2.03 -14.78
N ALA A 192 -2.03 -1.89 -14.51
CA ALA A 192 -1.00 -1.83 -15.54
C ALA A 192 -0.23 -3.16 -15.63
N LYS A 193 0.66 -3.29 -16.61
CA LYS A 193 1.35 -4.55 -16.92
C LYS A 193 2.14 -5.13 -15.74
N ASN A 194 2.81 -4.28 -14.96
CA ASN A 194 3.73 -4.70 -13.90
C ASN A 194 3.36 -4.16 -12.52
N GLN A 195 2.42 -3.24 -12.42
CA GLN A 195 2.00 -2.61 -11.17
C GLN A 195 0.58 -2.06 -11.28
N ASN A 196 0.00 -1.67 -10.16
CA ASN A 196 -1.27 -0.95 -10.10
C ASN A 196 -0.97 0.56 -10.04
N ASN A 197 -1.72 1.34 -10.78
CA ASN A 197 -1.56 2.79 -10.83
C ASN A 197 -2.75 3.49 -10.18
N LEU A 198 -2.48 4.43 -9.29
CA LEU A 198 -3.47 5.40 -8.83
C LEU A 198 -3.60 6.48 -9.90
N THR A 199 -4.80 6.66 -10.42
CA THR A 199 -5.12 7.78 -11.33
C THR A 199 -5.35 9.07 -10.55
N ASP A 200 -5.31 10.21 -11.21
CA ASP A 200 -5.65 11.49 -10.58
C ASP A 200 -7.08 11.45 -9.99
N GLY A 201 -8.02 10.79 -10.65
CA GLY A 201 -9.39 10.62 -10.14
C GLY A 201 -9.45 9.78 -8.85
N ASN A 202 -8.62 8.74 -8.72
CA ASN A 202 -8.52 7.96 -7.48
C ASN A 202 -7.93 8.82 -6.35
N VAL A 203 -6.89 9.60 -6.63
CA VAL A 203 -6.28 10.52 -5.67
C VAL A 203 -7.28 11.59 -5.23
N ASP A 204 -8.00 12.20 -6.17
CA ASP A 204 -9.01 13.22 -5.90
C ASP A 204 -10.13 12.67 -4.99
N LYS A 205 -10.60 11.45 -5.24
CA LYS A 205 -11.58 10.77 -4.40
C LYS A 205 -11.07 10.59 -2.97
N ILE A 206 -9.85 10.08 -2.79
CA ILE A 206 -9.22 9.91 -1.47
C ILE A 206 -9.12 11.26 -0.76
N VAL A 207 -8.62 12.30 -1.45
CA VAL A 207 -8.42 13.63 -0.88
C VAL A 207 -9.75 14.31 -0.54
N ALA A 208 -10.76 14.18 -1.39
CA ALA A 208 -12.11 14.72 -1.13
C ALA A 208 -12.74 14.05 0.09
N THR A 209 -12.70 12.71 0.17
CA THR A 209 -13.20 11.95 1.33
C THR A 209 -12.46 12.35 2.61
N TYR A 210 -11.14 12.50 2.55
CA TYR A 210 -10.34 12.95 3.68
C TYR A 210 -10.73 14.36 4.16
N LYS A 211 -10.85 15.33 3.23
CA LYS A 211 -11.20 16.72 3.56
C LYS A 211 -12.61 16.87 4.14
N ASN A 212 -13.55 16.13 3.60
CA ASN A 212 -14.94 16.17 4.03
C ASN A 212 -15.23 15.28 5.23
N ARG A 213 -14.31 14.39 5.63
CA ARG A 213 -14.50 13.31 6.61
C ARG A 213 -15.77 12.52 6.33
N GLU A 214 -15.99 12.21 5.05
CA GLU A 214 -17.22 11.60 4.56
C GLU A 214 -17.24 10.10 4.89
N VAL A 215 -18.38 9.62 5.38
CA VAL A 215 -18.64 8.18 5.58
C VAL A 215 -19.33 7.65 4.33
N ILE A 216 -18.63 6.77 3.63
CA ILE A 216 -19.10 6.16 2.37
C ILE A 216 -19.11 4.64 2.59
N ASP A 217 -20.26 4.03 2.31
CA ASP A 217 -20.41 2.58 2.42
C ASP A 217 -19.31 1.83 1.69
N LYS A 218 -18.74 0.80 2.35
CA LYS A 218 -17.63 -0.03 1.84
C LYS A 218 -16.34 0.71 1.45
N TYR A 219 -16.21 2.00 1.81
CA TYR A 219 -15.07 2.80 1.40
C TYR A 219 -14.45 3.61 2.54
N SER A 220 -15.27 4.27 3.38
CA SER A 220 -14.74 5.10 4.47
C SER A 220 -15.63 5.09 5.70
N TYR A 221 -15.00 5.21 6.86
CA TYR A 221 -15.64 5.20 8.16
C TYR A 221 -14.94 6.15 9.13
N VAL A 222 -15.69 6.84 9.98
CA VAL A 222 -15.16 7.69 11.04
C VAL A 222 -15.34 6.98 12.36
N ALA A 223 -14.25 6.42 12.91
CA ALA A 223 -14.26 5.72 14.19
C ALA A 223 -13.99 6.69 15.35
N THR A 224 -14.69 6.49 16.48
CA THR A 224 -14.40 7.18 17.74
C THR A 224 -13.17 6.59 18.43
N LEU A 225 -12.53 7.36 19.31
CA LEU A 225 -11.41 6.82 20.12
C LEU A 225 -11.86 5.68 21.03
N ASP A 226 -13.09 5.70 21.54
CA ASP A 226 -13.65 4.62 22.37
C ASP A 226 -13.76 3.33 21.59
N GLU A 227 -14.22 3.39 20.35
CA GLU A 227 -14.29 2.25 19.43
C GLU A 227 -12.90 1.69 19.08
N ILE A 228 -11.91 2.57 18.89
CA ILE A 228 -10.52 2.17 18.65
C ILE A 228 -9.93 1.49 19.88
N LYS A 229 -10.27 1.97 21.08
CA LYS A 229 -9.89 1.38 22.34
C LYS A 229 -10.50 0.01 22.57
N GLU A 230 -11.80 -0.18 22.25
CA GLU A 230 -12.48 -1.47 22.27
C GLU A 230 -11.85 -2.49 21.32
N ASN A 231 -11.24 -2.01 20.24
CA ASN A 231 -10.45 -2.80 19.30
C ASN A 231 -8.96 -2.97 19.70
N ASP A 232 -8.57 -2.73 20.97
CA ASP A 232 -7.19 -2.82 21.46
C ASP A 232 -6.19 -1.96 20.65
N TYR A 233 -6.61 -0.80 20.18
CA TYR A 233 -5.83 0.09 19.29
C TYR A 233 -5.33 -0.59 18.01
N ASN A 234 -6.02 -1.62 17.59
CA ASN A 234 -5.80 -2.28 16.31
C ASN A 234 -6.47 -1.48 15.21
N LEU A 235 -5.67 -0.92 14.30
CA LEU A 235 -6.11 -0.04 13.22
C LEU A 235 -6.32 -0.79 11.89
N ASN A 236 -6.42 -2.12 11.91
CA ASN A 236 -6.63 -2.88 10.68
C ASN A 236 -7.93 -2.43 10.00
N ILE A 237 -7.82 -1.91 8.78
CA ILE A 237 -8.90 -1.21 8.08
C ILE A 237 -10.20 -2.02 7.99
N PRO A 238 -10.18 -3.34 7.66
CA PRO A 238 -11.39 -4.15 7.62
C PRO A 238 -12.18 -4.27 8.94
N ARG A 239 -11.63 -3.80 10.07
CA ARG A 239 -12.37 -3.71 11.34
C ARG A 239 -13.31 -2.52 11.40
N TYR A 240 -13.08 -1.51 10.55
CA TYR A 240 -13.80 -0.24 10.53
C TYR A 240 -14.56 -0.04 9.22
N VAL A 241 -13.99 -0.48 8.11
CA VAL A 241 -14.61 -0.41 6.78
C VAL A 241 -14.93 -1.84 6.34
N ASP A 242 -16.20 -2.21 6.39
CA ASP A 242 -16.67 -3.52 5.93
C ASP A 242 -16.80 -3.52 4.41
N THR A 243 -15.83 -4.12 3.75
CA THR A 243 -15.84 -4.30 2.29
C THR A 243 -16.41 -5.63 1.84
N PHE A 244 -17.03 -6.40 2.76
CA PHE A 244 -17.61 -7.69 2.44
C PHE A 244 -18.77 -7.52 1.44
N GLU A 245 -18.68 -8.21 0.32
CA GLU A 245 -19.76 -8.40 -0.62
C GLU A 245 -20.31 -9.81 -0.41
N GLU A 246 -21.62 -9.94 -0.14
CA GLU A 246 -22.25 -11.25 -0.18
C GLU A 246 -22.08 -11.80 -1.60
N GLU A 247 -21.37 -12.92 -1.72
CA GLU A 247 -21.31 -13.63 -2.99
C GLU A 247 -22.74 -14.05 -3.37
N GLU A 248 -23.13 -13.74 -4.61
CA GLU A 248 -24.40 -14.23 -5.15
C GLU A 248 -24.44 -15.76 -4.98
N GLN A 249 -25.48 -16.25 -4.32
CA GLN A 249 -25.65 -17.68 -4.15
C GLN A 249 -25.88 -18.31 -5.52
N ILE A 250 -24.83 -18.88 -6.09
CA ILE A 250 -24.93 -19.59 -7.35
C ILE A 250 -25.66 -20.88 -7.08
N SER A 251 -26.82 -21.07 -7.72
CA SER A 251 -27.63 -22.28 -7.62
C SER A 251 -26.84 -23.48 -8.16
N LEU A 252 -26.72 -24.53 -7.35
CA LEU A 252 -26.08 -25.78 -7.79
C LEU A 252 -26.74 -26.34 -9.05
N ASP A 253 -28.04 -26.11 -9.24
CA ASP A 253 -28.79 -26.55 -10.42
C ASP A 253 -28.38 -25.75 -11.67
N GLU A 254 -28.13 -24.44 -11.54
CA GLU A 254 -27.60 -23.61 -12.64
C GLU A 254 -26.21 -24.05 -13.02
N VAL A 255 -25.35 -24.33 -12.05
CA VAL A 255 -23.98 -24.82 -12.30
C VAL A 255 -24.03 -26.21 -12.99
N ALA A 256 -24.87 -27.11 -12.50
CA ALA A 256 -25.03 -28.44 -13.09
C ALA A 256 -25.53 -28.34 -14.54
N THR A 257 -26.48 -27.44 -14.80
CA THR A 257 -27.01 -27.17 -16.14
C THR A 257 -25.94 -26.62 -17.07
N ALA A 258 -25.13 -25.67 -16.59
CA ALA A 258 -24.02 -25.09 -17.35
C ALA A 258 -22.94 -26.14 -17.67
N ILE A 259 -22.60 -27.00 -16.72
CA ILE A 259 -21.67 -28.14 -16.95
C ILE A 259 -22.20 -29.07 -18.03
N GLN A 260 -23.49 -29.47 -17.96
CA GLN A 260 -24.10 -30.33 -18.97
C GLN A 260 -24.09 -29.68 -20.36
N GLN A 261 -24.35 -28.39 -20.43
CA GLN A 261 -24.33 -27.67 -21.70
C GLN A 261 -22.89 -27.61 -22.27
N THR A 262 -21.89 -27.28 -21.47
CA THR A 262 -20.48 -27.26 -21.87
C THR A 262 -20.01 -28.65 -22.33
N GLN A 263 -20.41 -29.72 -21.65
CA GLN A 263 -20.11 -31.10 -22.07
C GLN A 263 -20.69 -31.43 -23.45
N LYS A 264 -21.92 -31.01 -23.72
CA LYS A 264 -22.53 -31.19 -25.06
C LYS A 264 -21.78 -30.45 -26.15
N GLU A 265 -21.34 -29.24 -25.86
CA GLU A 265 -20.56 -28.40 -26.78
C GLU A 265 -19.18 -29.01 -27.04
N ILE A 266 -18.52 -29.57 -26.04
CA ILE A 266 -17.27 -30.30 -26.18
C ILE A 266 -17.45 -31.51 -27.09
N ILE A 267 -18.47 -32.35 -26.83
CA ILE A 267 -18.77 -33.54 -27.67
C ILE A 267 -19.05 -33.15 -29.12
N GLN A 268 -19.79 -32.05 -29.30
CA GLN A 268 -20.08 -31.56 -30.64
C GLN A 268 -18.83 -31.07 -31.39
N ALA A 269 -17.99 -30.29 -30.68
CA ALA A 269 -16.72 -29.80 -31.25
C ALA A 269 -15.75 -30.94 -31.56
N GLU A 270 -15.70 -32.00 -30.74
CA GLU A 270 -14.91 -33.19 -31.00
C GLU A 270 -15.40 -33.92 -32.25
N LYS A 271 -16.74 -34.09 -32.41
CA LYS A 271 -17.30 -34.69 -33.61
C LYS A 271 -16.97 -33.92 -34.88
N GLU A 272 -17.05 -32.60 -34.85
CA GLU A 272 -16.71 -31.71 -35.95
C GLU A 272 -15.20 -31.82 -36.31
N LEU A 273 -14.34 -31.84 -35.29
CA LEU A 273 -12.92 -32.02 -35.44
C LEU A 273 -12.56 -33.36 -36.09
N PHE A 274 -13.17 -34.46 -35.60
CA PHE A 274 -12.97 -35.79 -36.19
C PHE A 274 -13.52 -35.90 -37.61
N ALA A 275 -14.62 -35.22 -37.95
CA ALA A 275 -15.12 -35.15 -39.30
C ALA A 275 -14.12 -34.44 -40.23
N LEU A 276 -13.52 -33.32 -39.79
CA LEU A 276 -12.48 -32.62 -40.55
C LEU A 276 -11.22 -33.49 -40.73
N PHE A 277 -10.84 -34.25 -39.72
CA PHE A 277 -9.71 -35.17 -39.82
C PHE A 277 -9.98 -36.29 -40.83
N GLY A 278 -11.24 -36.75 -40.96
CA GLY A 278 -11.62 -37.72 -41.97
C GLY A 278 -11.53 -37.25 -43.41
N GLU A 279 -11.44 -35.93 -43.65
CA GLU A 279 -11.25 -35.32 -44.98
C GLU A 279 -9.76 -35.19 -45.35
N LEU A 280 -8.84 -35.43 -44.42
CA LEU A 280 -7.41 -35.35 -44.67
C LEU A 280 -6.92 -36.60 -45.45
N HIS A 281 -6.07 -36.38 -46.43
CA HIS A 281 -5.41 -37.42 -47.18
C HIS A 281 -3.89 -37.19 -47.28
N GLY A 282 -3.11 -38.25 -47.10
CA GLY A 282 -1.67 -38.19 -47.25
C GLY A 282 -1.29 -38.00 -48.71
N THR A 283 -0.31 -37.13 -48.96
CA THR A 283 0.24 -36.90 -50.33
C THR A 283 1.15 -38.04 -50.84
N THR A 284 1.55 -38.93 -49.92
CA THR A 284 2.35 -40.15 -50.20
C THR A 284 1.82 -41.32 -49.37
N GLU A 285 2.15 -42.58 -49.76
CA GLU A 285 1.76 -43.77 -48.99
C GLU A 285 2.29 -43.74 -47.53
N GLU A 286 3.46 -43.17 -47.30
CA GLU A 286 4.07 -43.04 -45.99
C GLU A 286 3.33 -42.01 -45.14
N ALA A 287 3.00 -40.84 -45.71
CA ALA A 287 2.21 -39.79 -45.06
C ALA A 287 0.78 -40.24 -44.73
N GLU A 288 0.14 -41.05 -45.63
CA GLU A 288 -1.16 -41.63 -45.37
C GLU A 288 -1.13 -42.61 -44.21
N ARG A 289 -0.08 -43.43 -44.10
CA ARG A 289 0.09 -44.36 -42.96
C ARG A 289 0.34 -43.64 -41.64
N GLU A 290 1.13 -42.55 -41.66
CA GLU A 290 1.34 -41.69 -40.48
C GLU A 290 0.02 -41.03 -40.03
N LEU A 291 -0.74 -40.48 -40.97
CA LEU A 291 -2.04 -39.85 -40.71
C LEU A 291 -3.02 -40.85 -40.07
N GLN A 292 -3.16 -42.05 -40.62
CA GLN A 292 -4.04 -43.10 -40.11
C GLN A 292 -3.62 -43.55 -38.68
N ASN A 293 -2.32 -43.65 -38.42
CA ASN A 293 -1.81 -43.95 -37.08
C ASN A 293 -2.06 -42.83 -36.07
N ALA A 294 -1.96 -41.55 -36.47
CA ALA A 294 -2.25 -40.40 -35.62
C ALA A 294 -3.75 -40.30 -35.31
N LEU A 295 -4.62 -40.50 -36.32
CA LEU A 295 -6.08 -40.53 -36.15
C LEU A 295 -6.53 -41.62 -35.20
N ALA A 296 -5.99 -42.83 -35.34
CA ALA A 296 -6.29 -43.93 -34.43
C ALA A 296 -5.89 -43.66 -32.99
N LYS A 297 -4.81 -42.93 -32.75
CA LYS A 297 -4.39 -42.52 -31.40
C LYS A 297 -5.32 -41.45 -30.83
N LEU A 298 -5.74 -40.48 -31.64
CA LEU A 298 -6.62 -39.42 -31.20
C LEU A 298 -8.04 -39.91 -30.92
N MET A 299 -8.56 -40.83 -31.72
CA MET A 299 -9.88 -41.45 -31.49
C MET A 299 -9.94 -42.35 -30.25
N ASN A 300 -8.85 -43.01 -29.88
CA ASN A 300 -8.77 -43.84 -28.69
C ASN A 300 -8.65 -43.05 -27.38
N VAL A 301 -8.37 -41.75 -27.44
CA VAL A 301 -8.35 -40.87 -26.24
C VAL A 301 -9.78 -40.46 -25.85
N GLY A 302 -10.72 -40.44 -26.82
CA GLY A 302 -12.13 -40.10 -26.57
C GLY A 302 -12.96 -41.21 -25.87
N ASP A 303 -12.54 -42.49 -25.98
CA ASP A 303 -13.27 -43.61 -25.37
C ASP A 303 -12.81 -43.97 -23.93
N GLY A 304 -11.90 -43.20 -23.35
CA GLY A 304 -11.28 -43.48 -22.03
C GLY A 304 -11.91 -42.77 -20.81
N ASN A 305 -13.00 -42.09 -20.98
CA ASN A 305 -13.72 -41.44 -19.85
C ASN A 305 -15.16 -42.03 -19.73
N GLU A 306 -15.23 -43.28 -19.30
CA GLU A 306 -16.43 -43.81 -18.59
C GLU A 306 -16.22 -43.73 -17.08
#